data_3676689c8e024c08876570cc921ab259
#
_entry.id   3676689c8e024c08876570cc921ab259
#
_cell.length_a   1.000
_cell.length_b   1.000
_cell.length_c   1.000
_cell.angle_alpha   90.00
_cell.angle_beta   90.00
_cell.angle_gamma   90.00
#
_symmetry.space_group_name_H-M   'P 1'
#
loop_
_entity.id
_entity.type
_entity.pdbx_description
1 polymer ?
#
loop_
_entity_poly.entity_id
_entity_poly.type
_entity_poly.pdbx_seq_one_letter_code
_entity_poly.pdbx_strand_id
1 'polypeptide(L)'
;VGFSWGPFVDGKVMPKAPASAGVKVPSIFGSTATEGLLFVLATYAQNLTTQTQATYDDFLNYQFGPLASRVNSTYPLSKFPPTASVPNSADAAIGAVYTDYAYKCTAYRGLQKGIANKVPVFTYFFDHTPSCTWMTSVPDRPFIHEFLGATHTAELPFVFGVLDGLPAPGGNCTSTAAELQLSKQIISSWDSMAATASPGADWPRYLGQGKGKGLGMMYLANETVVGEVDYSVCPFWEEIREELFALRAQGKVDGF
;
A
#
# COMPACT_ATOMS: atom_id res chain seq x y z
N VAL A 1 -19.27 0.63 -5.02
CA VAL A 1 -19.42 1.92 -5.74
C VAL A 1 -18.38 1.90 -6.84
N GLY A 2 -18.78 1.56 -8.07
CA GLY A 2 -17.89 1.58 -9.21
C GLY A 2 -17.53 3.03 -9.55
N PHE A 3 -16.25 3.32 -9.73
CA PHE A 3 -15.85 4.59 -10.30
C PHE A 3 -16.27 4.61 -11.77
N SER A 4 -17.25 5.45 -12.10
CA SER A 4 -17.73 5.64 -13.49
C SER A 4 -16.75 6.47 -14.34
N TRP A 5 -15.63 6.91 -13.75
CA TRP A 5 -14.67 7.78 -14.40
C TRP A 5 -13.24 7.26 -14.19
N GLY A 6 -12.49 7.15 -15.28
CA GLY A 6 -11.11 6.70 -15.24
C GLY A 6 -10.43 6.81 -16.61
N PRO A 7 -9.10 6.75 -16.67
CA PRO A 7 -8.37 6.79 -17.92
C PRO A 7 -8.64 5.52 -18.75
N PHE A 8 -8.82 5.67 -20.05
CA PHE A 8 -8.95 4.54 -20.96
C PHE A 8 -7.91 4.58 -22.08
N VAL A 9 -7.59 3.42 -22.63
CA VAL A 9 -6.66 3.28 -23.73
C VAL A 9 -7.35 3.73 -25.02
N ASP A 10 -6.97 4.89 -25.55
CA ASP A 10 -7.53 5.52 -26.75
C ASP A 10 -6.67 5.35 -28.02
N GLY A 11 -5.50 4.75 -27.88
CA GLY A 11 -4.53 4.56 -28.96
C GLY A 11 -3.75 5.81 -29.37
N LYS A 12 -4.03 6.98 -28.78
CA LYS A 12 -3.39 8.27 -29.10
C LYS A 12 -2.68 8.87 -27.91
N VAL A 13 -3.45 9.35 -26.92
CA VAL A 13 -2.90 9.93 -25.67
C VAL A 13 -2.42 8.81 -24.75
N MET A 14 -3.19 7.75 -24.66
CA MET A 14 -2.85 6.55 -23.90
C MET A 14 -2.82 5.33 -24.84
N PRO A 15 -1.71 5.09 -25.55
CA PRO A 15 -1.63 4.00 -26.54
C PRO A 15 -1.59 2.60 -25.88
N LYS A 16 -1.26 2.50 -24.58
CA LYS A 16 -1.20 1.27 -23.81
C LYS A 16 -1.63 1.54 -22.37
N ALA A 17 -2.19 0.53 -21.72
CA ALA A 17 -2.48 0.60 -20.29
C ALA A 17 -1.19 0.93 -19.51
N PRO A 18 -1.25 1.80 -18.47
CA PRO A 18 -0.07 2.19 -17.68
C PRO A 18 0.68 0.98 -17.10
N ALA A 19 -0.06 -0.02 -16.60
CA ALA A 19 0.52 -1.26 -16.08
C ALA A 19 1.33 -2.05 -17.13
N SER A 20 1.00 -1.92 -18.42
CA SER A 20 1.74 -2.55 -19.53
C SER A 20 2.90 -1.70 -20.02
N ALA A 21 2.70 -0.37 -20.08
CA ALA A 21 3.72 0.57 -20.57
C ALA A 21 4.87 0.73 -19.57
N GLY A 22 4.56 0.73 -18.28
CA GLY A 22 5.50 1.03 -17.22
C GLY A 22 6.04 2.47 -17.28
N VAL A 23 6.96 2.78 -16.40
CA VAL A 23 7.59 4.11 -16.33
C VAL A 23 8.73 4.25 -17.33
N LYS A 24 8.94 5.47 -17.80
CA LYS A 24 9.98 5.84 -18.78
C LYS A 24 10.99 6.85 -18.21
N VAL A 25 10.78 7.25 -16.98
CA VAL A 25 11.63 8.19 -16.25
C VAL A 25 11.99 7.59 -14.89
N PRO A 26 13.07 8.02 -14.24
CA PRO A 26 13.39 7.61 -12.89
C PRO A 26 12.18 7.78 -11.95
N SER A 27 11.89 6.80 -11.13
CA SER A 27 10.64 6.77 -10.34
C SER A 27 10.86 6.12 -8.97
N ILE A 28 10.12 6.61 -7.98
CA ILE A 28 9.99 5.98 -6.66
C ILE A 28 8.64 5.28 -6.59
N PHE A 29 8.62 4.04 -6.10
CA PHE A 29 7.42 3.27 -5.79
C PHE A 29 7.52 2.72 -4.37
N GLY A 30 6.42 2.67 -3.68
CA GLY A 30 6.39 2.09 -2.35
C GLY A 30 4.98 1.82 -1.87
N SER A 31 4.87 1.41 -0.63
CA SER A 31 3.61 1.20 0.07
C SER A 31 3.78 1.45 1.55
N THR A 32 2.65 1.61 2.23
CA THR A 32 2.60 1.57 3.68
C THR A 32 2.43 0.12 4.17
N ALA A 33 2.69 -0.13 5.45
CA ALA A 33 2.69 -1.49 6.01
C ALA A 33 1.30 -2.11 6.09
N THR A 34 0.28 -1.29 6.36
CA THR A 34 -1.09 -1.74 6.64
C THR A 34 -2.14 -1.03 5.79
N GLU A 35 -1.84 -0.80 4.51
CA GLU A 35 -2.72 -0.10 3.55
C GLU A 35 -4.19 -0.54 3.66
N GLY A 36 -4.42 -1.84 3.77
CA GLY A 36 -5.76 -2.44 3.75
C GLY A 36 -6.60 -2.17 4.97
N LEU A 37 -6.03 -1.84 6.14
CA LEU A 37 -6.81 -1.69 7.37
C LEU A 37 -7.75 -0.48 7.34
N LEU A 38 -7.42 0.57 6.58
CA LEU A 38 -8.35 1.66 6.35
C LEU A 38 -9.64 1.19 5.66
N PHE A 39 -9.53 0.28 4.69
CA PHE A 39 -10.68 -0.26 3.97
C PHE A 39 -11.47 -1.26 4.81
N VAL A 40 -10.80 -2.01 5.69
CA VAL A 40 -11.48 -2.82 6.71
C VAL A 40 -12.30 -1.92 7.63
N LEU A 41 -11.71 -0.85 8.17
CA LEU A 41 -12.42 0.13 8.98
C LEU A 41 -13.60 0.74 8.22
N ALA A 42 -13.40 1.19 6.99
CA ALA A 42 -14.46 1.82 6.18
C ALA A 42 -15.63 0.88 5.88
N THR A 43 -15.34 -0.42 5.69
CA THR A 43 -16.37 -1.42 5.34
C THR A 43 -17.08 -1.97 6.56
N TYR A 44 -16.35 -2.21 7.65
CA TYR A 44 -16.84 -2.95 8.81
C TYR A 44 -16.88 -2.11 10.11
N ALA A 45 -16.85 -0.78 10.03
CA ALA A 45 -16.76 0.12 11.19
C ALA A 45 -17.73 -0.19 12.33
N GLN A 46 -18.98 -0.64 12.01
CA GLN A 46 -19.99 -0.96 13.03
C GLN A 46 -19.75 -2.31 13.72
N ASN A 47 -19.06 -3.22 13.05
CA ASN A 47 -18.81 -4.59 13.51
C ASN A 47 -17.31 -4.91 13.57
N LEU A 48 -16.47 -3.89 13.62
CA LEU A 48 -15.03 -4.05 13.72
C LEU A 48 -14.69 -4.97 14.88
N THR A 49 -13.75 -5.88 14.69
CA THR A 49 -13.34 -6.92 15.65
C THR A 49 -14.30 -8.11 15.84
N THR A 50 -15.45 -8.14 15.18
CA THR A 50 -16.40 -9.25 15.27
C THR A 50 -16.52 -10.08 13.98
N GLN A 51 -15.65 -9.84 13.02
CA GLN A 51 -15.63 -10.55 11.74
C GLN A 51 -15.32 -12.04 11.95
N THR A 52 -15.93 -12.86 11.10
CA THR A 52 -15.83 -14.32 11.18
C THR A 52 -15.17 -14.91 9.94
N GLN A 53 -14.92 -16.23 9.97
CA GLN A 53 -14.50 -16.98 8.76
C GLN A 53 -15.48 -16.73 7.60
N ALA A 54 -16.79 -16.73 7.86
CA ALA A 54 -17.80 -16.48 6.82
C ALA A 54 -17.64 -15.10 6.19
N THR A 55 -17.39 -14.06 6.99
CA THR A 55 -17.11 -12.70 6.47
C THR A 55 -15.88 -12.67 5.58
N TYR A 56 -14.83 -13.39 5.98
CA TYR A 56 -13.62 -13.51 5.16
C TYR A 56 -13.87 -14.26 3.85
N ASP A 57 -14.61 -15.37 3.90
CA ASP A 57 -14.96 -16.14 2.71
C ASP A 57 -15.83 -15.33 1.74
N ASP A 58 -16.80 -14.56 2.26
CA ASP A 58 -17.63 -13.65 1.46
C ASP A 58 -16.78 -12.56 0.79
N PHE A 59 -15.84 -11.97 1.52
CA PHE A 59 -14.90 -11.00 0.97
C PHE A 59 -14.06 -11.61 -0.17
N LEU A 60 -13.49 -12.80 0.02
CA LEU A 60 -12.69 -13.46 -1.00
C LEU A 60 -13.52 -13.82 -2.23
N ASN A 61 -14.72 -14.36 -2.04
CA ASN A 61 -15.63 -14.69 -3.14
C ASN A 61 -16.05 -13.45 -3.93
N TYR A 62 -16.36 -12.36 -3.25
CA TYR A 62 -16.71 -11.10 -3.88
C TYR A 62 -15.56 -10.52 -4.71
N GLN A 63 -14.34 -10.50 -4.16
CA GLN A 63 -13.17 -9.88 -4.81
C GLN A 63 -12.58 -10.75 -5.93
N PHE A 64 -12.55 -12.06 -5.73
CA PHE A 64 -11.73 -12.97 -6.55
C PHE A 64 -12.55 -14.09 -7.24
N GLY A 65 -13.82 -14.26 -6.90
CA GLY A 65 -14.69 -15.26 -7.52
C GLY A 65 -14.08 -16.66 -7.50
N PRO A 66 -13.91 -17.31 -8.68
CA PRO A 66 -13.34 -18.66 -8.77
C PRO A 66 -11.91 -18.79 -8.22
N LEU A 67 -11.19 -17.68 -8.03
CA LEU A 67 -9.82 -17.67 -7.50
C LEU A 67 -9.77 -17.54 -5.97
N ALA A 68 -10.91 -17.36 -5.30
CA ALA A 68 -11.00 -17.18 -3.85
C ALA A 68 -10.26 -18.27 -3.06
N SER A 69 -10.38 -19.54 -3.45
CA SER A 69 -9.72 -20.65 -2.77
C SER A 69 -8.19 -20.58 -2.84
N ARG A 70 -7.64 -20.11 -3.97
CA ARG A 70 -6.19 -19.92 -4.11
C ARG A 70 -5.70 -18.79 -3.20
N VAL A 71 -6.44 -17.70 -3.13
CA VAL A 71 -6.13 -16.58 -2.22
C VAL A 71 -6.21 -17.04 -0.78
N ASN A 72 -7.27 -17.75 -0.39
CA ASN A 72 -7.39 -18.31 0.96
C ASN A 72 -6.23 -19.26 1.32
N SER A 73 -5.76 -20.06 0.39
CA SER A 73 -4.60 -20.95 0.62
C SER A 73 -3.31 -20.19 0.90
N THR A 74 -3.16 -19.02 0.31
CA THR A 74 -2.00 -18.12 0.54
C THR A 74 -2.17 -17.28 1.81
N TYR A 75 -3.39 -16.85 2.10
CA TYR A 75 -3.78 -16.01 3.24
C TYR A 75 -4.82 -16.69 4.17
N PRO A 76 -4.57 -17.92 4.68
CA PRO A 76 -5.51 -18.55 5.62
C PRO A 76 -5.54 -17.76 6.93
N LEU A 77 -6.70 -17.70 7.60
CA LEU A 77 -6.84 -16.97 8.88
C LEU A 77 -5.81 -17.40 9.93
N SER A 78 -5.36 -18.65 9.88
CA SER A 78 -4.32 -19.17 10.79
C SER A 78 -2.97 -18.45 10.70
N LYS A 79 -2.70 -17.74 9.61
CA LYS A 79 -1.50 -16.89 9.46
C LYS A 79 -1.65 -15.52 10.14
N PHE A 80 -2.85 -15.16 10.55
CA PHE A 80 -3.19 -13.85 11.09
C PHE A 80 -3.77 -13.98 12.50
N PRO A 81 -2.98 -14.45 13.49
CA PRO A 81 -3.47 -14.52 14.86
C PRO A 81 -3.83 -13.13 15.36
N PRO A 82 -4.86 -13.02 16.23
CA PRO A 82 -5.21 -11.75 16.85
C PRO A 82 -4.02 -11.10 17.54
N THR A 83 -3.91 -9.79 17.42
CA THR A 83 -2.91 -8.96 18.11
C THR A 83 -3.62 -7.92 18.99
N ALA A 84 -2.87 -7.19 19.80
CA ALA A 84 -3.44 -6.09 20.59
C ALA A 84 -4.02 -4.99 19.66
N SER A 85 -3.33 -4.68 18.57
CA SER A 85 -3.76 -3.65 17.61
C SER A 85 -4.89 -4.13 16.69
N VAL A 86 -4.82 -5.39 16.21
CA VAL A 86 -5.83 -5.99 15.34
C VAL A 86 -6.35 -7.26 16.00
N PRO A 87 -7.36 -7.16 16.90
CA PRO A 87 -7.78 -8.29 17.75
C PRO A 87 -8.69 -9.30 17.03
N ASN A 88 -8.75 -9.26 15.70
CA ASN A 88 -9.55 -10.17 14.88
C ASN A 88 -8.78 -10.67 13.67
N SER A 89 -8.72 -12.00 13.49
CA SER A 89 -8.00 -12.65 12.39
C SER A 89 -8.56 -12.32 11.01
N ALA A 90 -9.89 -12.17 10.89
CA ALA A 90 -10.50 -11.86 9.59
C ALA A 90 -10.19 -10.42 9.18
N ASP A 91 -10.23 -9.46 10.10
CA ASP A 91 -9.83 -8.07 9.84
C ASP A 91 -8.37 -8.00 9.38
N ALA A 92 -7.49 -8.71 10.09
CA ALA A 92 -6.07 -8.76 9.75
C ALA A 92 -5.81 -9.40 8.37
N ALA A 93 -6.49 -10.50 8.07
CA ALA A 93 -6.35 -11.20 6.78
C ALA A 93 -6.90 -10.35 5.62
N ILE A 94 -8.09 -9.74 5.77
CA ILE A 94 -8.67 -8.83 4.76
C ILE A 94 -7.73 -7.64 4.54
N GLY A 95 -7.23 -7.04 5.61
CA GLY A 95 -6.25 -5.94 5.55
C GLY A 95 -4.98 -6.33 4.79
N ALA A 96 -4.42 -7.51 5.08
CA ALA A 96 -3.23 -8.02 4.40
C ALA A 96 -3.47 -8.29 2.90
N VAL A 97 -4.61 -8.91 2.56
CA VAL A 97 -4.99 -9.13 1.16
C VAL A 97 -5.11 -7.81 0.40
N TYR A 98 -5.79 -6.81 0.96
CA TYR A 98 -5.88 -5.48 0.33
C TYR A 98 -4.50 -4.82 0.20
N THR A 99 -3.69 -4.86 1.26
CA THR A 99 -2.34 -4.28 1.26
C THR A 99 -1.50 -4.85 0.12
N ASP A 100 -1.45 -6.16 0.02
CA ASP A 100 -0.60 -6.82 -0.97
C ASP A 100 -1.18 -6.70 -2.39
N TYR A 101 -2.45 -7.03 -2.59
CA TYR A 101 -3.10 -7.05 -3.91
C TYR A 101 -3.19 -5.66 -4.54
N ALA A 102 -3.72 -4.69 -3.80
CA ALA A 102 -4.07 -3.39 -4.37
C ALA A 102 -2.88 -2.40 -4.38
N TYR A 103 -1.97 -2.48 -3.41
CA TYR A 103 -0.95 -1.46 -3.18
C TYR A 103 0.47 -1.98 -3.34
N LYS A 104 0.94 -2.81 -2.43
CA LYS A 104 2.32 -3.27 -2.40
C LYS A 104 2.76 -3.95 -3.70
N CYS A 105 1.96 -4.88 -4.22
CA CYS A 105 2.29 -5.56 -5.47
C CYS A 105 2.02 -4.72 -6.73
N THR A 106 1.24 -3.66 -6.60
CA THR A 106 1.15 -2.63 -7.65
C THR A 106 2.44 -1.81 -7.72
N ALA A 107 3.03 -1.44 -6.58
CA ALA A 107 4.36 -0.82 -6.54
C ALA A 107 5.44 -1.75 -7.12
N TYR A 108 5.43 -3.02 -6.71
CA TYR A 108 6.32 -4.05 -7.27
C TYR A 108 6.25 -4.11 -8.81
N ARG A 109 5.04 -4.12 -9.37
CA ARG A 109 4.84 -4.12 -10.83
C ARG A 109 5.48 -2.89 -11.49
N GLY A 110 5.30 -1.72 -10.89
CA GLY A 110 5.95 -0.48 -11.33
C GLY A 110 7.47 -0.61 -11.36
N LEU A 111 8.06 -1.15 -10.31
CA LEU A 111 9.49 -1.42 -10.19
C LEU A 111 9.98 -2.38 -11.28
N GLN A 112 9.30 -3.52 -11.48
CA GLN A 112 9.67 -4.51 -12.50
C GLN A 112 9.61 -3.91 -13.92
N LYS A 113 8.59 -3.10 -14.21
CA LYS A 113 8.46 -2.42 -15.50
C LYS A 113 9.54 -1.34 -15.69
N GLY A 114 9.94 -0.65 -14.63
CA GLY A 114 11.05 0.30 -14.68
C GLY A 114 12.38 -0.39 -14.99
N ILE A 115 12.66 -1.52 -14.33
CA ILE A 115 13.83 -2.37 -14.65
C ILE A 115 13.80 -2.82 -16.11
N ALA A 116 12.67 -3.34 -16.58
CA ALA A 116 12.51 -3.78 -17.97
C ALA A 116 12.71 -2.64 -18.99
N ASN A 117 12.31 -1.42 -18.62
CA ASN A 117 12.51 -0.21 -19.43
C ASN A 117 13.91 0.40 -19.26
N LYS A 118 14.78 -0.18 -18.43
CA LYS A 118 16.15 0.28 -18.13
C LYS A 118 16.20 1.69 -17.54
N VAL A 119 15.17 2.09 -16.79
CA VAL A 119 15.18 3.35 -16.04
C VAL A 119 15.47 3.09 -14.56
N PRO A 120 16.16 4.01 -13.87
CA PRO A 120 16.36 3.91 -12.43
C PRO A 120 15.03 3.88 -11.69
N VAL A 121 14.85 2.89 -10.81
CA VAL A 121 13.69 2.81 -9.93
C VAL A 121 14.16 2.61 -8.49
N PHE A 122 13.41 3.18 -7.58
CA PHE A 122 13.67 3.20 -6.16
C PHE A 122 12.42 2.74 -5.42
N THR A 123 12.58 2.14 -4.24
CA THR A 123 11.44 1.71 -3.45
C THR A 123 11.50 2.21 -2.02
N TYR A 124 10.32 2.41 -1.41
CA TYR A 124 10.19 2.66 0.03
C TYR A 124 9.17 1.72 0.66
N PHE A 125 9.29 1.60 1.98
CA PHE A 125 8.30 0.96 2.83
C PHE A 125 8.07 1.85 4.05
N PHE A 126 6.84 2.29 4.24
CA PHE A 126 6.46 3.16 5.35
C PHE A 126 5.75 2.33 6.43
N ASP A 127 6.40 2.17 7.57
CA ASP A 127 5.92 1.41 8.72
C ASP A 127 6.01 2.23 10.01
N HIS A 128 5.55 3.48 9.92
CA HIS A 128 5.40 4.36 11.07
C HIS A 128 3.92 4.64 11.32
N THR A 129 3.44 4.35 12.54
CA THR A 129 2.09 4.72 12.97
C THR A 129 2.09 6.19 13.36
N PRO A 130 1.39 7.08 12.63
CA PRO A 130 1.33 8.51 12.97
C PRO A 130 0.75 8.73 14.36
N SER A 131 1.30 9.67 15.12
CA SER A 131 0.79 10.05 16.45
C SER A 131 -0.53 10.83 16.37
N CYS A 132 -0.83 11.42 15.21
CA CYS A 132 -2.04 12.18 14.95
C CYS A 132 -2.87 11.56 13.84
N THR A 133 -4.19 11.51 13.98
CA THR A 133 -5.10 11.26 12.86
C THR A 133 -4.95 12.35 11.81
N TRP A 134 -4.77 11.99 10.54
CA TRP A 134 -4.62 12.94 9.42
C TRP A 134 -5.91 13.14 8.61
N MET A 135 -6.87 12.23 8.74
CA MET A 135 -8.15 12.28 8.02
C MET A 135 -9.30 12.63 8.95
N THR A 136 -10.11 13.61 8.56
CA THR A 136 -11.31 14.03 9.31
C THR A 136 -12.40 12.97 9.37
N SER A 137 -12.40 12.03 8.41
CA SER A 137 -13.36 10.91 8.37
C SER A 137 -13.00 9.74 9.29
N VAL A 138 -11.79 9.72 9.83
CA VAL A 138 -11.32 8.68 10.76
C VAL A 138 -11.55 9.16 12.19
N PRO A 139 -12.27 8.40 13.03
CA PRO A 139 -12.46 8.76 14.43
C PRO A 139 -11.12 8.88 15.16
N ASP A 140 -10.92 9.99 15.86
CA ASP A 140 -9.76 10.19 16.72
C ASP A 140 -9.95 9.42 18.05
N ARG A 141 -9.57 8.16 18.04
CA ARG A 141 -9.65 7.25 19.20
C ARG A 141 -8.38 6.40 19.25
N PRO A 142 -7.76 6.20 20.43
CA PRO A 142 -6.53 5.41 20.56
C PRO A 142 -6.60 4.03 19.89
N PHE A 143 -7.69 3.29 20.11
CA PHE A 143 -7.90 1.98 19.47
C PHE A 143 -7.88 2.06 17.94
N ILE A 144 -8.49 3.09 17.35
CA ILE A 144 -8.52 3.24 15.88
C ILE A 144 -7.14 3.56 15.34
N HIS A 145 -6.35 4.39 16.03
CA HIS A 145 -4.96 4.66 15.67
C HIS A 145 -4.11 3.39 15.67
N GLU A 146 -4.18 2.63 16.76
CA GLU A 146 -3.45 1.37 16.88
C GLU A 146 -3.91 0.34 15.84
N PHE A 147 -5.22 0.26 15.59
CA PHE A 147 -5.80 -0.62 14.59
C PHE A 147 -5.29 -0.29 13.18
N LEU A 148 -5.30 0.97 12.81
CA LEU A 148 -4.88 1.40 11.48
C LEU A 148 -3.38 1.26 11.25
N GLY A 149 -2.56 1.57 12.24
CA GLY A 149 -1.11 1.56 12.11
C GLY A 149 -0.62 2.48 10.99
N ALA A 150 0.36 2.03 10.23
CA ALA A 150 0.83 2.69 9.01
C ALA A 150 -0.12 2.35 7.84
N THR A 151 -1.36 2.82 7.89
CA THR A 151 -2.40 2.49 6.92
C THR A 151 -2.34 3.36 5.65
N HIS A 152 -3.27 3.14 4.73
CA HIS A 152 -3.35 3.88 3.47
C HIS A 152 -3.34 5.39 3.70
N THR A 153 -2.45 6.09 3.01
CA THR A 153 -2.20 7.54 3.09
C THR A 153 -1.52 8.05 4.37
N ALA A 154 -1.08 7.14 5.26
CA ALA A 154 -0.41 7.54 6.51
C ALA A 154 0.89 8.32 6.29
N GLU A 155 1.58 8.11 5.18
CA GLU A 155 2.80 8.81 4.80
C GLU A 155 2.56 10.22 4.24
N LEU A 156 1.35 10.54 3.76
CA LEU A 156 1.08 11.79 3.05
C LEU A 156 1.37 13.06 3.90
N PRO A 157 0.97 13.13 5.18
CA PRO A 157 1.33 14.28 6.02
C PRO A 157 2.84 14.49 6.12
N PHE A 158 3.62 13.41 6.11
CA PHE A 158 5.08 13.46 6.16
C PHE A 158 5.69 13.93 4.84
N VAL A 159 5.15 13.45 3.72
CA VAL A 159 5.61 13.85 2.37
C VAL A 159 5.35 15.33 2.11
N PHE A 160 4.20 15.84 2.56
CA PHE A 160 3.80 17.24 2.34
C PHE A 160 4.13 18.18 3.51
N GLY A 161 4.71 17.68 4.61
CA GLY A 161 5.07 18.49 5.77
C GLY A 161 3.87 19.07 6.53
N VAL A 162 2.70 18.47 6.39
CA VAL A 162 1.45 18.90 7.05
C VAL A 162 1.28 18.08 8.32
N LEU A 163 2.02 18.45 9.37
CA LEU A 163 2.08 17.69 10.63
C LEU A 163 1.55 18.47 11.85
N ASP A 164 1.10 19.69 11.64
CA ASP A 164 0.50 20.54 12.68
C ASP A 164 -0.99 20.74 12.41
N GLY A 165 -1.78 20.80 13.48
CA GLY A 165 -3.23 21.03 13.38
C GLY A 165 -3.97 19.88 12.70
N LEU A 166 -3.55 18.64 12.95
CA LEU A 166 -4.20 17.45 12.41
C LEU A 166 -5.46 17.07 13.21
N PRO A 167 -6.49 16.46 12.56
CA PRO A 167 -6.63 16.34 11.11
C PRO A 167 -6.87 17.69 10.43
N ALA A 168 -6.25 17.88 9.30
CA ALA A 168 -6.37 19.14 8.55
C ALA A 168 -7.73 19.25 7.82
N PRO A 169 -8.35 20.45 7.71
CA PRO A 169 -7.93 21.69 8.34
C PRO A 169 -8.51 21.85 9.76
N GLY A 170 -7.72 22.48 10.64
CA GLY A 170 -8.24 22.99 11.91
C GLY A 170 -8.30 22.00 13.07
N GLY A 171 -7.63 20.87 12.98
CA GLY A 171 -7.39 19.98 14.12
C GLY A 171 -6.45 20.61 15.16
N ASN A 172 -6.30 19.95 16.30
CA ASN A 172 -5.49 20.43 17.43
C ASN A 172 -4.34 19.46 17.81
N CYS A 173 -4.14 18.41 17.04
CA CYS A 173 -3.06 17.47 17.26
C CYS A 173 -1.79 17.94 16.55
N THR A 174 -0.68 17.95 17.28
CA THR A 174 0.64 18.25 16.74
C THR A 174 1.52 17.01 16.82
N SER A 175 2.14 16.65 15.72
CA SER A 175 3.05 15.53 15.64
C SER A 175 4.29 15.73 16.51
N THR A 176 4.93 14.61 16.88
CA THR A 176 6.11 14.61 17.74
C THR A 176 7.34 15.21 17.03
N ALA A 177 8.35 15.58 17.82
CA ALA A 177 9.63 16.07 17.26
C ALA A 177 10.33 15.03 16.36
N ALA A 178 10.18 13.74 16.68
CA ALA A 178 10.69 12.64 15.86
C ALA A 178 9.97 12.58 14.50
N GLU A 179 8.66 12.73 14.48
CA GLU A 179 7.86 12.77 13.26
C GLU A 179 8.18 13.98 12.39
N LEU A 180 8.39 15.15 13.01
CA LEU A 180 8.85 16.33 12.27
C LEU A 180 10.22 16.12 11.63
N GLN A 181 11.12 15.40 12.30
CA GLN A 181 12.43 15.04 11.73
C GLN A 181 12.28 14.01 10.60
N LEU A 182 11.45 12.98 10.78
CA LEU A 182 11.13 11.98 9.75
C LEU A 182 10.57 12.65 8.48
N SER A 183 9.62 13.57 8.66
CA SER A 183 9.06 14.35 7.55
C SER A 183 10.13 15.13 6.78
N LYS A 184 11.05 15.81 7.47
CA LYS A 184 12.15 16.52 6.81
C LYS A 184 13.03 15.59 5.97
N GLN A 185 13.30 14.38 6.44
CA GLN A 185 14.08 13.39 5.69
C GLN A 185 13.32 12.94 4.42
N ILE A 186 12.03 12.64 4.56
CA ILE A 186 11.18 12.25 3.43
C ILE A 186 11.13 13.37 2.39
N ILE A 187 10.79 14.60 2.80
CA ILE A 187 10.74 15.77 1.91
C ILE A 187 12.06 15.96 1.18
N SER A 188 13.18 15.91 1.90
CA SER A 188 14.51 16.05 1.29
C SER A 188 14.76 15.02 0.19
N SER A 189 14.31 13.78 0.39
CA SER A 189 14.46 12.71 -0.62
C SER A 189 13.56 12.94 -1.83
N TRP A 190 12.32 13.40 -1.62
CA TRP A 190 11.39 13.74 -2.73
C TRP A 190 11.87 14.96 -3.53
N ASP A 191 12.39 15.99 -2.83
CA ASP A 191 12.99 17.17 -3.47
C ASP A 191 14.22 16.79 -4.28
N SER A 192 15.09 15.94 -3.71
CA SER A 192 16.26 15.42 -4.42
C SER A 192 15.84 14.65 -5.68
N MET A 193 14.84 13.77 -5.57
CA MET A 193 14.30 13.03 -6.71
C MET A 193 13.78 13.96 -7.81
N ALA A 194 13.05 14.99 -7.45
CA ALA A 194 12.52 15.97 -8.39
C ALA A 194 13.64 16.77 -9.08
N ALA A 195 14.69 17.16 -8.33
CA ALA A 195 15.77 17.99 -8.83
C ALA A 195 16.82 17.21 -9.63
N THR A 196 17.09 15.96 -9.25
CA THR A 196 18.27 15.21 -9.74
C THR A 196 17.94 13.84 -10.34
N ALA A 197 16.66 13.43 -10.35
CA ALA A 197 16.22 12.10 -10.73
C ALA A 197 16.80 10.97 -9.83
N SER A 198 17.18 11.32 -8.60
CA SER A 198 17.66 10.41 -7.56
C SER A 198 17.22 10.88 -6.19
N PRO A 199 16.70 9.99 -5.30
CA PRO A 199 16.22 10.40 -3.98
C PRO A 199 17.32 10.69 -2.95
N GLY A 200 18.59 10.54 -3.36
CA GLY A 200 19.76 10.76 -2.52
C GLY A 200 20.81 9.66 -2.68
N ALA A 201 22.05 9.95 -2.23
CA ALA A 201 23.18 9.04 -2.39
C ALA A 201 23.02 7.74 -1.59
N ASP A 202 22.38 7.82 -0.42
CA ASP A 202 22.22 6.69 0.49
C ASP A 202 21.00 5.81 0.14
N TRP A 203 20.18 6.22 -0.84
CA TRP A 203 19.02 5.44 -1.27
C TRP A 203 19.36 4.55 -2.46
N PRO A 204 19.50 3.24 -2.28
CA PRO A 204 19.90 2.33 -3.35
C PRO A 204 18.85 2.21 -4.43
N ARG A 205 19.28 1.98 -5.67
CA ARG A 205 18.39 1.57 -6.74
C ARG A 205 17.82 0.19 -6.45
N TYR A 206 16.56 0.02 -6.71
CA TYR A 206 15.93 -1.30 -6.69
C TYR A 206 16.38 -2.09 -7.93
N LEU A 207 16.95 -3.27 -7.71
CA LEU A 207 17.54 -4.10 -8.79
C LEU A 207 16.77 -5.41 -9.02
N GLY A 208 15.66 -5.62 -8.33
CA GLY A 208 14.84 -6.82 -8.39
C GLY A 208 14.73 -7.53 -7.05
N GLN A 209 14.26 -8.79 -7.06
CA GLN A 209 14.18 -9.63 -5.86
C GLN A 209 15.51 -10.37 -5.62
N GLY A 210 15.74 -10.73 -4.38
CA GLY A 210 16.90 -11.51 -3.93
C GLY A 210 17.91 -10.67 -3.14
N LYS A 211 18.79 -11.35 -2.45
CA LYS A 211 19.74 -10.77 -1.50
C LYS A 211 20.49 -9.57 -2.07
N GLY A 212 20.35 -8.41 -1.43
CA GLY A 212 21.01 -7.17 -1.81
C GLY A 212 20.45 -6.49 -3.08
N LYS A 213 19.37 -7.00 -3.67
CA LYS A 213 18.73 -6.41 -4.87
C LYS A 213 17.43 -5.67 -4.57
N GLY A 214 16.67 -6.15 -3.58
CA GLY A 214 15.38 -5.59 -3.16
C GLY A 214 15.51 -4.45 -2.16
N LEU A 215 16.64 -3.77 -2.12
CA LEU A 215 16.89 -2.71 -1.15
C LEU A 215 16.04 -1.48 -1.44
N GLY A 216 15.56 -0.86 -0.37
CA GLY A 216 14.79 0.37 -0.38
C GLY A 216 14.94 1.16 0.90
N MET A 217 14.30 2.31 0.96
CA MET A 217 14.23 3.12 2.17
C MET A 217 13.06 2.65 3.03
N MET A 218 13.34 2.24 4.25
CA MET A 218 12.34 1.83 5.23
C MET A 218 12.19 2.92 6.28
N TYR A 219 10.98 3.47 6.38
CA TYR A 219 10.60 4.46 7.36
C TYR A 219 9.89 3.74 8.52
N LEU A 220 10.68 3.33 9.50
CA LEU A 220 10.21 2.62 10.69
C LEU A 220 9.87 3.62 11.80
N ALA A 221 9.24 3.14 12.87
CA ALA A 221 8.67 3.98 13.93
C ALA A 221 9.57 5.14 14.41
N ASN A 222 10.86 4.90 14.61
CA ASN A 222 11.81 5.91 15.12
C ASN A 222 13.09 6.02 14.28
N GLU A 223 13.18 5.32 13.16
CA GLU A 223 14.39 5.29 12.36
C GLU A 223 14.09 5.18 10.86
N THR A 224 15.01 5.69 10.07
CA THR A 224 15.03 5.53 8.63
C THR A 224 16.25 4.70 8.26
N VAL A 225 16.03 3.54 7.66
CA VAL A 225 17.09 2.59 7.33
C VAL A 225 16.98 2.09 5.89
N VAL A 226 18.10 1.71 5.33
CA VAL A 226 18.14 0.94 4.08
C VAL A 226 17.95 -0.54 4.42
N GLY A 227 16.94 -1.16 3.84
CA GLY A 227 16.61 -2.56 4.08
C GLY A 227 15.98 -3.23 2.86
N GLU A 228 15.81 -4.54 2.93
CA GLU A 228 15.11 -5.29 1.89
C GLU A 228 13.61 -5.14 2.07
N VAL A 229 12.93 -4.58 1.07
CA VAL A 229 11.46 -4.56 1.02
C VAL A 229 10.98 -5.90 0.49
N ASP A 230 10.19 -6.60 1.29
CA ASP A 230 9.69 -7.93 0.94
C ASP A 230 8.54 -7.87 -0.07
N TYR A 231 8.84 -8.24 -1.31
CA TYR A 231 7.89 -8.42 -2.40
C TYR A 231 7.70 -9.90 -2.79
N SER A 232 8.10 -10.84 -1.93
CA SER A 232 8.12 -12.28 -2.25
C SER A 232 6.75 -12.85 -2.62
N VAL A 233 5.66 -12.27 -2.09
CA VAL A 233 4.29 -12.67 -2.40
C VAL A 233 3.78 -12.10 -3.74
N CYS A 234 4.44 -11.10 -4.31
CA CYS A 234 3.91 -10.39 -5.46
C CYS A 234 3.87 -11.19 -6.77
N PRO A 235 4.78 -12.15 -7.05
CA PRO A 235 4.58 -13.05 -8.19
C PRO A 235 3.24 -13.78 -8.16
N PHE A 236 2.80 -14.28 -7.00
CA PHE A 236 1.46 -14.87 -6.83
C PHE A 236 0.36 -13.88 -7.21
N TRP A 237 0.44 -12.62 -6.76
CA TRP A 237 -0.55 -11.60 -7.08
C TRP A 237 -0.56 -11.18 -8.55
N GLU A 238 0.58 -11.24 -9.23
CA GLU A 238 0.61 -11.02 -10.69
C GLU A 238 -0.15 -12.12 -11.44
N GLU A 239 -0.01 -13.38 -11.05
CA GLU A 239 -0.79 -14.50 -11.62
C GLU A 239 -2.30 -14.31 -11.36
N ILE A 240 -2.70 -14.08 -10.10
CA ILE A 240 -4.10 -13.82 -9.74
C ILE A 240 -4.68 -12.68 -10.58
N ARG A 241 -3.95 -11.59 -10.72
CA ARG A 241 -4.39 -10.42 -11.49
C ARG A 241 -4.62 -10.76 -12.97
N GLU A 242 -3.70 -11.48 -13.59
CA GLU A 242 -3.83 -11.85 -15.01
C GLU A 242 -5.02 -12.79 -15.24
N GLU A 243 -5.20 -13.78 -14.39
CA GLU A 243 -6.36 -14.65 -14.44
C GLU A 243 -7.68 -13.92 -14.19
N LEU A 244 -7.70 -12.99 -13.22
CA LEU A 244 -8.88 -12.15 -12.94
C LEU A 244 -9.27 -11.29 -14.15
N PHE A 245 -8.31 -10.67 -14.83
CA PHE A 245 -8.58 -9.93 -16.05
C PHE A 245 -9.15 -10.81 -17.16
N ALA A 246 -8.63 -12.02 -17.32
CA ALA A 246 -9.14 -12.99 -18.28
C ALA A 246 -10.59 -13.43 -17.96
N LEU A 247 -10.91 -13.66 -16.70
CA LEU A 247 -12.25 -14.02 -16.22
C LEU A 247 -13.24 -12.85 -16.40
N ARG A 248 -12.84 -11.63 -16.11
CA ARG A 248 -13.66 -10.42 -16.33
C ARG A 248 -13.96 -10.19 -17.80
N ALA A 249 -12.97 -10.37 -18.67
CA ALA A 249 -13.16 -10.27 -20.12
C ALA A 249 -14.15 -11.33 -20.66
N GLN A 250 -14.36 -12.43 -19.92
CA GLN A 250 -15.34 -13.48 -20.23
C GLN A 250 -16.69 -13.28 -19.53
N GLY A 251 -16.86 -12.21 -18.73
CA GLY A 251 -18.07 -11.97 -17.94
C GLY A 251 -18.29 -12.98 -16.79
N LYS A 252 -17.23 -13.65 -16.33
CA LYS A 252 -17.31 -14.68 -15.28
C LYS A 252 -17.11 -14.14 -13.87
N VAL A 253 -16.66 -12.91 -13.74
CA VAL A 253 -16.47 -12.18 -12.48
C VAL A 253 -16.87 -10.74 -12.73
N ASP A 254 -17.64 -10.15 -11.84
CA ASP A 254 -18.00 -8.75 -11.91
C ASP A 254 -16.76 -7.86 -11.72
N GLY A 255 -16.67 -6.80 -12.51
CA GLY A 255 -15.49 -5.92 -12.49
C GLY A 255 -15.58 -4.81 -11.46
N PHE A 256 -14.46 -4.49 -10.80
CA PHE A 256 -14.15 -3.14 -10.36
C PHE A 256 -13.45 -2.38 -11.46
#